data_0f877882da645689cddc67fdd5187572
#
_entry.id   0f877882da645689cddc67fdd5187572
#
_cell.length_a   1.000
_cell.length_b   1.000
_cell.length_c   1.000
_cell.angle_alpha   90.00
_cell.angle_beta   90.00
_cell.angle_gamma   90.00
#
_symmetry.space_group_name_H-M   'P 1'
#
loop_
_entity.id
_entity.type
_entity.pdbx_description
1 polymer ?
#
loop_
_entity_poly.entity_id
_entity_poly.type
_entity_poly.pdbx_seq_one_letter_code
_entity_poly.pdbx_strand_id
1 'polypeptide(L)' 'MSKVQVTFNNISKKKATAIRKALEPDNVNFPNGLSLEINNVDNKLVFNFQGIGDIKKLIATVDEVLEHVKLASEVIK' A
#
# COMPACT_ATOMS: atom_id res chain seq x y z
N MET A 1 -9.75 10.60 13.13
CA MET A 1 -8.67 9.87 12.49
C MET A 1 -9.22 8.57 11.92
N SER A 2 -8.96 8.29 10.65
CA SER A 2 -9.41 7.08 9.99
C SER A 2 -8.24 6.15 9.71
N LYS A 3 -8.48 4.85 9.87
CA LYS A 3 -7.46 3.83 9.64
C LYS A 3 -8.04 2.73 8.77
N VAL A 4 -7.24 2.29 7.79
CA VAL A 4 -7.58 1.15 6.93
C VAL A 4 -6.38 0.22 6.90
N GLN A 5 -6.64 -1.07 7.10
CA GLN A 5 -5.60 -2.09 7.01
C GLN A 5 -5.94 -3.06 5.90
N VAL A 6 -4.97 -3.31 5.03
CA VAL A 6 -5.11 -4.28 3.94
C VAL A 6 -3.99 -5.30 4.08
N THR A 7 -4.34 -6.59 4.04
CA THR A 7 -3.37 -7.67 4.18
C THR A 7 -3.42 -8.57 2.95
N PHE A 8 -2.25 -8.81 2.36
CA PHE A 8 -2.09 -9.78 1.29
C PHE A 8 -1.39 -11.01 1.85
N ASN A 9 -2.01 -12.18 1.67
CA ASN A 9 -1.46 -13.46 2.14
C ASN A 9 -0.73 -14.17 1.01
N ASN A 10 0.18 -15.07 1.38
CA ASN A 10 0.90 -15.92 0.41
C ASN A 10 1.69 -15.11 -0.63
N ILE A 11 2.34 -14.04 -0.15
CA ILE A 11 3.20 -13.19 -0.98
C ILE A 11 4.64 -13.66 -0.84
N SER A 12 5.30 -13.97 -1.96
CA SER A 12 6.70 -14.32 -1.95
C SER A 12 7.56 -13.11 -1.56
N LYS A 13 8.75 -13.37 -1.02
CA LYS A 13 9.68 -12.28 -0.67
C LYS A 13 9.97 -11.38 -1.87
N LYS A 14 10.15 -11.99 -3.03
CA LYS A 14 10.43 -11.25 -4.26
C LYS A 14 9.30 -10.30 -4.63
N LYS A 15 8.06 -10.78 -4.56
CA LYS A 15 6.89 -9.94 -4.82
C LYS A 15 6.74 -8.84 -3.77
N ALA A 16 6.91 -9.18 -2.50
CA ALA A 16 6.81 -8.20 -1.43
C ALA A 16 7.81 -7.06 -1.60
N THR A 17 9.05 -7.39 -1.93
CA THR A 17 10.09 -6.39 -2.15
C THR A 17 9.75 -5.48 -3.33
N ALA A 18 9.28 -6.07 -4.43
CA ALA A 18 8.91 -5.30 -5.61
C ALA A 18 7.72 -4.36 -5.33
N ILE A 19 6.72 -4.85 -4.60
CA ILE A 19 5.56 -4.04 -4.23
C ILE A 19 5.99 -2.87 -3.34
N ARG A 20 6.85 -3.13 -2.36
CA ARG A 20 7.35 -2.07 -1.49
C ARG A 20 8.11 -1.00 -2.28
N LYS A 21 8.93 -1.40 -3.23
CA LYS A 21 9.66 -0.45 -4.08
C LYS A 21 8.73 0.38 -4.95
N ALA A 22 7.68 -0.25 -5.49
CA ALA A 22 6.71 0.46 -6.32
C ALA A 22 5.93 1.50 -5.53
N LEU A 23 5.84 1.35 -4.21
CA LEU A 23 5.09 2.25 -3.33
C LEU A 23 5.98 3.21 -2.55
N GLU A 24 7.25 3.35 -2.93
CA GLU A 24 8.13 4.35 -2.33
C GLU A 24 7.59 5.77 -2.59
N PRO A 25 7.91 6.73 -1.70
CA PRO A 25 7.36 8.10 -1.81
C PRO A 25 7.56 8.76 -3.16
N ASP A 26 8.60 8.38 -3.90
CA ASP A 26 8.86 8.92 -5.23
C ASP A 26 7.85 8.44 -6.27
N ASN A 27 7.16 7.33 -6.00
CA ASN A 27 6.24 6.70 -6.94
C ASN A 27 4.77 6.94 -6.61
N VAL A 28 4.46 7.31 -5.38
CA VAL A 28 3.08 7.55 -4.93
C VAL A 28 3.01 8.86 -4.18
N ASN A 29 2.11 9.72 -4.61
CA ASN A 29 1.86 11.00 -3.97
C ASN A 29 0.76 10.85 -2.94
N PHE A 30 1.10 11.07 -1.67
CA PHE A 30 0.10 11.07 -0.61
C PHE A 30 -0.34 12.49 -0.29
N PRO A 31 -1.66 12.75 -0.23
CA PRO A 31 -2.16 14.03 0.24
C PRO A 31 -1.70 14.31 1.69
N ASN A 32 -1.66 15.58 2.05
CA ASN A 32 -1.33 15.98 3.41
C ASN A 32 -2.29 15.32 4.41
N GLY A 33 -1.76 14.80 5.49
CA GLY A 33 -2.56 14.15 6.52
C GLY A 33 -2.78 12.66 6.28
N LEU A 34 -2.27 12.10 5.17
CA LEU A 34 -2.35 10.68 4.92
C LEU A 34 -0.97 10.04 5.06
N SER A 35 -0.93 8.86 5.64
CA SER A 35 0.30 8.10 5.78
C SER A 35 0.07 6.62 5.51
N LEU A 36 1.12 5.96 5.08
CA LEU A 36 1.10 4.52 4.81
C LEU A 36 2.29 3.88 5.48
N GLU A 37 2.03 2.83 6.23
CA GLU A 37 3.05 1.96 6.78
C GLU A 37 2.92 0.59 6.15
N ILE A 38 4.04 0.04 5.69
CA ILE A 38 4.06 -1.28 5.04
C ILE A 38 4.92 -2.21 5.89
N ASN A 39 4.32 -3.32 6.32
CA ASN A 39 5.00 -4.33 7.11
C ASN A 39 5.01 -5.66 6.35
N ASN A 40 6.17 -6.29 6.32
CA ASN A 40 6.34 -7.61 5.73
C ASN A 40 6.59 -8.60 6.86
N VAL A 41 5.60 -9.46 7.13
CA VAL A 41 5.68 -10.46 8.20
C VAL A 41 5.47 -11.84 7.59
N ASP A 42 6.52 -12.67 7.64
CA ASP A 42 6.52 -13.98 7.01
C ASP A 42 6.20 -13.87 5.51
N ASN A 43 5.12 -14.51 5.04
CA ASN A 43 4.67 -14.42 3.66
C ASN A 43 3.44 -13.52 3.51
N LYS A 44 3.28 -12.56 4.44
CA LYS A 44 2.18 -11.60 4.42
C LYS A 44 2.71 -10.19 4.24
N LEU A 45 1.98 -9.40 3.49
CA LEU A 45 2.28 -7.99 3.30
C LEU A 45 1.10 -7.20 3.83
N VAL A 46 1.36 -6.35 4.83
CA VAL A 46 0.33 -5.60 5.53
C VAL A 46 0.49 -4.12 5.25
N PHE A 47 -0.56 -3.48 4.77
CA PHE A 47 -0.61 -2.05 4.55
C PHE A 47 -1.49 -1.41 5.60
N ASN A 48 -0.93 -0.46 6.35
CA ASN A 48 -1.68 0.32 7.32
C ASN A 48 -1.79 1.76 6.84
N PHE A 49 -2.99 2.17 6.48
CA PHE A 49 -3.27 3.53 6.04
C PHE A 49 -3.87 4.32 7.19
N GLN A 50 -3.41 5.55 7.37
CA GLN A 50 -3.99 6.46 8.36
C GLN A 50 -4.27 7.79 7.69
N GLY A 51 -5.40 8.39 8.03
CA GLY A 51 -5.78 9.69 7.49
C GLY A 51 -6.41 10.58 8.54
N ILE A 52 -6.12 11.87 8.46
CA ILE A 52 -6.73 12.90 9.29
C ILE A 52 -7.64 13.71 8.37
N GLY A 53 -8.93 13.85 8.73
CA GLY A 53 -9.88 14.66 7.97
C GLY A 53 -10.76 13.83 7.04
N ASP A 54 -10.76 14.13 5.74
CA ASP A 54 -11.72 13.59 4.80
C ASP A 54 -11.47 12.10 4.48
N ILE A 55 -12.42 11.26 4.87
CA ILE A 55 -12.35 9.82 4.63
C ILE A 55 -12.40 9.48 3.13
N LYS A 56 -13.02 10.33 2.32
CA LYS A 56 -13.06 10.10 0.87
C LYS A 56 -11.67 10.14 0.26
N LYS A 57 -10.83 11.06 0.74
CA LYS A 57 -9.43 11.12 0.30
C LYS A 57 -8.65 9.88 0.72
N LEU A 58 -8.91 9.38 1.91
CA LEU A 58 -8.27 8.14 2.37
C LEU A 58 -8.65 6.97 1.48
N ILE A 59 -9.94 6.81 1.17
CA ILE A 59 -10.42 5.72 0.32
C ILE A 59 -9.83 5.83 -1.08
N ALA A 60 -9.80 7.03 -1.65
CA ALA A 60 -9.20 7.24 -2.97
C ALA A 60 -7.72 6.88 -2.99
N THR A 61 -7.00 7.19 -1.92
CA THR A 61 -5.58 6.86 -1.80
C THR A 61 -5.39 5.35 -1.67
N VAL A 62 -6.23 4.68 -0.90
CA VAL A 62 -6.18 3.22 -0.78
C VAL A 62 -6.38 2.58 -2.16
N ASP A 63 -7.37 3.04 -2.92
CA ASP A 63 -7.63 2.51 -4.26
C ASP A 63 -6.43 2.71 -5.19
N GLU A 64 -5.80 3.88 -5.15
CA GLU A 64 -4.63 4.18 -5.97
C GLU A 64 -3.46 3.26 -5.60
N VAL A 65 -3.23 3.05 -4.31
CA VAL A 65 -2.15 2.18 -3.85
C VAL A 65 -2.41 0.74 -4.29
N LEU A 66 -3.65 0.26 -4.16
CA LEU A 66 -3.99 -1.10 -4.57
C LEU A 66 -3.81 -1.30 -6.07
N GLU A 67 -4.09 -0.28 -6.87
CA GLU A 67 -3.84 -0.34 -8.30
C GLU A 67 -2.34 -0.46 -8.60
N HIS A 68 -1.50 0.29 -7.90
CA HIS A 68 -0.05 0.16 -8.01
C HIS A 68 0.44 -1.23 -7.62
N VAL A 69 -0.14 -1.81 -6.57
CA VAL A 69 0.18 -3.16 -6.14
C VAL A 69 -0.15 -4.17 -7.23
N LYS A 70 -1.31 -4.02 -7.85
CA LYS A 70 -1.73 -4.88 -8.94
C LYS A 70 -0.76 -4.83 -10.12
N LEU A 71 -0.36 -3.61 -10.52
CA LEU A 71 0.58 -3.43 -11.63
C LEU A 71 1.95 -4.05 -11.30
N ALA A 72 2.44 -3.83 -10.08
CA ALA A 72 3.71 -4.41 -9.65
C ALA A 72 3.66 -5.94 -9.64
N SER A 73 2.53 -6.51 -9.22
CA SER A 73 2.35 -7.97 -9.23
C SER A 73 2.31 -8.56 -10.63
N GLU A 74 1.78 -7.83 -11.60
CA GLU A 74 1.72 -8.29 -12.98
C GLU A 74 3.08 -8.27 -13.66
N VAL A 75 3.95 -7.36 -13.27
CA VAL A 75 5.30 -7.25 -13.84
C VAL A 75 6.19 -8.40 -13.38
N ILE A 76 5.92 -8.96 -12.20
CA ILE A 76 6.71 -10.04 -11.61
C ILE A 76 5.99 -11.36 -11.81
N LYS A 77 6.24 -12.00 -12.87
CA LYS A 77 5.65 -13.31 -13.11
C LYS A 77 6.68 -14.41 -12.94
#